data_f148daf18b6030a97f01944fad901a68
#
_entry.id   f148daf18b6030a97f01944fad901a68
#
_cell.length_a   1.000
_cell.length_b   1.000
_cell.length_c   1.000
_cell.angle_alpha   90.00
_cell.angle_beta   90.00
_cell.angle_gamma   90.00
#
_symmetry.space_group_name_H-M   'P 1'
#
loop_
_entity.id
_entity.type
_entity.pdbx_description
1 polymer ?
#
loop_
_entity_poly.entity_id
_entity_poly.type
_entity_poly.pdbx_seq_one_letter_code
_entity_poly.pdbx_strand_id
1 'polypeptide(L)'
;MREAFFEWLQQSPLLCLLAIAFVAVEILTPSTGIHALYGNILAGLIAIPAVIERWHSRHKRDEWLSDLILWLLLGAGLYLYIIPSSRDLASGSQTLTTADYRPHKKHRSRHSYDFRSRYRLEIPAIRTTFRIDQKDYDRLDRTPAPTIHIEYWPHSHTLKRLDIHNDTP
;
A
#
# COMPACT_ATOMS: atom_id res chain seq x y z
N MET A 1 -5.72 -9.34 -27.40
CA MET A 1 -5.84 -8.65 -26.12
C MET A 1 -4.56 -7.90 -25.67
N ARG A 2 -3.37 -8.51 -25.75
CA ARG A 2 -2.11 -7.81 -25.42
C ARG A 2 -1.80 -6.62 -26.32
N GLU A 3 -1.95 -6.78 -27.62
CA GLU A 3 -1.65 -5.72 -28.61
C GLU A 3 -2.61 -4.53 -28.45
N ALA A 4 -3.90 -4.77 -28.30
CA ALA A 4 -4.88 -3.71 -28.07
C ALA A 4 -4.62 -2.93 -26.76
N PHE A 5 -4.11 -3.59 -25.72
CA PHE A 5 -3.71 -2.92 -24.48
C PHE A 5 -2.46 -2.05 -24.67
N PHE A 6 -1.47 -2.50 -25.45
CA PHE A 6 -0.29 -1.71 -25.77
C PHE A 6 -0.61 -0.53 -26.69
N GLU A 7 -1.46 -0.70 -27.67
CA GLU A 7 -1.91 0.40 -28.52
C GLU A 7 -2.69 1.45 -27.75
N TRP A 8 -3.52 1.02 -26.79
CA TRP A 8 -4.25 1.93 -25.89
C TRP A 8 -3.30 2.71 -24.97
N LEU A 9 -2.26 2.08 -24.42
CA LEU A 9 -1.22 2.74 -23.64
C LEU A 9 -0.41 3.76 -24.45
N GLN A 10 -0.11 3.46 -25.72
CA GLN A 10 0.60 4.39 -26.61
C GLN A 10 -0.25 5.62 -26.98
N GLN A 11 -1.58 5.49 -27.00
CA GLN A 11 -2.49 6.60 -27.27
C GLN A 11 -2.67 7.56 -26.07
N SER A 12 -2.21 7.19 -24.88
CA SER A 12 -2.32 8.01 -23.67
C SER A 12 -1.00 8.07 -22.91
N PRO A 13 -0.05 8.91 -23.36
CA PRO A 13 1.26 9.04 -22.69
C PRO A 13 1.13 9.45 -21.22
N LEU A 14 0.08 10.16 -20.86
CA LEU A 14 -0.21 10.52 -19.48
C LEU A 14 -0.48 9.28 -18.62
N LEU A 15 -1.28 8.32 -19.10
CA LEU A 15 -1.56 7.08 -18.36
C LEU A 15 -0.29 6.27 -18.12
N CYS A 16 0.62 6.23 -19.10
CA CYS A 16 1.94 5.60 -18.89
C CYS A 16 2.74 6.32 -17.81
N LEU A 17 2.80 7.64 -17.83
CA LEU A 17 3.49 8.44 -16.82
C LEU A 17 2.89 8.24 -15.43
N LEU A 18 1.57 8.19 -15.31
CA LEU A 18 0.87 7.95 -14.05
C LEU A 18 1.10 6.52 -13.53
N ALA A 19 1.13 5.52 -14.41
CA ALA A 19 1.48 4.15 -14.03
C ALA A 19 2.92 4.07 -13.51
N ILE A 20 3.87 4.73 -14.18
CA ILE A 20 5.27 4.82 -13.73
C ILE A 20 5.35 5.55 -12.40
N ALA A 21 4.64 6.66 -12.23
CA ALA A 21 4.61 7.41 -10.99
C ALA A 21 4.03 6.58 -9.84
N PHE A 22 2.95 5.83 -10.07
CA PHE A 22 2.38 4.92 -9.09
C PHE A 22 3.39 3.85 -8.65
N VAL A 23 4.05 3.19 -9.60
CA VAL A 23 5.08 2.19 -9.32
C VAL A 23 6.25 2.82 -8.55
N ALA A 24 6.68 4.02 -8.93
CA ALA A 24 7.73 4.74 -8.25
C ALA A 24 7.36 5.05 -6.79
N VAL A 25 6.15 5.54 -6.53
CA VAL A 25 5.64 5.77 -5.17
C VAL A 25 5.61 4.48 -4.38
N GLU A 26 5.13 3.38 -4.96
CA GLU A 26 5.08 2.06 -4.31
C GLU A 26 6.48 1.52 -3.95
N ILE A 27 7.49 1.79 -4.77
CA ILE A 27 8.88 1.34 -4.54
C ILE A 27 9.59 2.25 -3.54
N LEU A 28 9.44 3.56 -3.67
CA LEU A 28 10.20 4.55 -2.90
C LEU A 28 9.59 4.80 -1.50
N THR A 29 8.32 4.49 -1.31
CA THR A 29 7.66 4.70 -0.02
C THR A 29 8.07 3.61 0.97
N PRO A 30 8.57 3.97 2.16
CA PRO A 30 8.87 3.01 3.22
C PRO A 30 7.64 2.17 3.59
N SER A 31 7.88 0.95 4.08
CA SER A 31 6.80 0.05 4.53
C SER A 31 6.19 0.47 5.85
N THR A 32 6.88 1.31 6.62
CA THR A 32 6.55 1.71 7.98
C THR A 32 6.71 3.22 8.18
N GLY A 33 6.16 3.72 9.26
CA GLY A 33 6.27 5.13 9.63
C GLY A 33 5.25 6.04 8.93
N ILE A 34 5.29 7.31 9.28
CA ILE A 34 4.36 8.32 8.74
C ILE A 34 4.49 8.50 7.22
N HIS A 35 5.68 8.26 6.69
CA HIS A 35 5.93 8.33 5.24
C HIS A 35 5.16 7.25 4.47
N ALA A 36 4.91 6.06 5.08
CA ALA A 36 4.06 5.04 4.47
C ALA A 36 2.62 5.54 4.31
N LEU A 37 2.12 6.30 5.29
CA LEU A 37 0.78 6.88 5.24
C LEU A 37 0.66 7.94 4.14
N TYR A 38 1.62 8.86 4.06
CA TYR A 38 1.66 9.84 2.98
C TYR A 38 1.84 9.22 1.60
N GLY A 39 2.63 8.15 1.49
CA GLY A 39 2.79 7.39 0.26
C GLY A 39 1.48 6.76 -0.20
N ASN A 40 0.68 6.24 0.72
CA ASN A 40 -0.66 5.72 0.40
C ASN A 40 -1.57 6.83 -0.14
N ILE A 41 -1.60 8.00 0.49
CA ILE A 41 -2.39 9.14 0.02
C ILE A 41 -1.92 9.56 -1.38
N LEU A 42 -0.61 9.70 -1.58
CA LEU A 42 -0.04 10.08 -2.87
C LEU A 42 -0.38 9.06 -3.96
N ALA A 43 -0.27 7.76 -3.66
CA ALA A 43 -0.64 6.69 -4.57
C ALA A 43 -2.12 6.79 -5.00
N GLY A 44 -3.02 7.09 -4.05
CA GLY A 44 -4.43 7.30 -4.36
C GLY A 44 -4.70 8.54 -5.21
N LEU A 45 -3.92 9.61 -5.03
CA LEU A 45 -4.08 10.86 -5.78
C LEU A 45 -3.59 10.77 -7.24
N ILE A 46 -2.70 9.84 -7.56
CA ILE A 46 -2.15 9.69 -8.92
C ILE A 46 -3.24 9.42 -9.98
N ALA A 47 -4.35 8.81 -9.60
CA ALA A 47 -5.45 8.56 -10.53
C ALA A 47 -6.22 9.83 -10.94
N ILE A 48 -6.18 10.90 -10.17
CA ILE A 48 -6.97 12.13 -10.39
C ILE A 48 -6.66 12.80 -11.73
N PRO A 49 -5.39 13.06 -12.09
CA PRO A 49 -5.06 13.68 -13.37
C PRO A 49 -5.57 12.89 -14.58
N ALA A 50 -5.54 11.56 -14.52
CA ALA A 50 -6.06 10.71 -15.61
C ALA A 50 -7.57 10.90 -15.81
N VAL A 51 -8.32 11.02 -14.72
CA VAL A 51 -9.76 11.28 -14.79
C VAL A 51 -10.05 12.68 -15.34
N ILE A 52 -9.29 13.69 -14.93
CA ILE A 52 -9.45 15.07 -15.40
C ILE A 52 -9.16 15.16 -16.90
N GLU A 53 -8.06 14.56 -17.36
CA GLU A 53 -7.72 14.54 -18.78
C GLU A 53 -8.80 13.86 -19.61
N ARG A 54 -9.27 12.71 -19.15
CA ARG A 54 -10.34 11.98 -19.83
C ARG A 54 -11.65 12.75 -19.87
N TRP A 55 -11.99 13.43 -18.77
CA TRP A 55 -13.15 14.30 -18.71
C TRP A 55 -13.07 15.45 -19.75
N HIS A 56 -11.90 16.03 -19.91
CA HIS A 56 -11.68 17.12 -20.87
C HIS A 56 -11.69 16.64 -22.33
N SER A 57 -11.20 15.42 -22.59
CA SER A 57 -11.12 14.81 -23.92
C SER A 57 -12.44 14.20 -24.42
N ARG A 58 -13.49 14.24 -23.62
CA ARG A 58 -14.82 13.60 -23.87
C ARG A 58 -15.53 13.97 -25.16
N HIS A 59 -15.04 14.97 -25.90
CA HIS A 59 -15.76 15.51 -27.07
C HIS A 59 -15.75 14.61 -28.31
N LYS A 60 -15.16 13.39 -28.29
CA LYS A 60 -14.91 12.66 -29.53
C LYS A 60 -15.29 11.19 -29.67
N ARG A 61 -15.66 10.42 -28.62
CA ARG A 61 -16.01 9.00 -28.82
C ARG A 61 -16.88 8.39 -27.70
N ASP A 62 -17.82 7.51 -28.11
CA ASP A 62 -18.65 6.64 -27.25
C ASP A 62 -17.82 5.53 -26.56
N GLU A 63 -16.89 5.89 -25.71
CA GLU A 63 -16.04 4.94 -24.98
C GLU A 63 -16.46 4.84 -23.51
N TRP A 64 -17.76 4.61 -23.28
CA TRP A 64 -18.31 4.51 -21.92
C TRP A 64 -17.59 3.47 -21.04
N LEU A 65 -17.04 2.41 -21.66
CA LEU A 65 -16.33 1.35 -20.94
C LEU A 65 -15.00 1.84 -20.34
N SER A 66 -14.25 2.66 -21.08
CA SER A 66 -13.01 3.24 -20.58
C SER A 66 -13.27 4.26 -19.49
N ASP A 67 -14.35 5.01 -19.59
CA ASP A 67 -14.79 5.94 -18.55
C ASP A 67 -15.16 5.18 -17.26
N LEU A 68 -15.90 4.09 -17.39
CA LEU A 68 -16.26 3.22 -16.26
C LEU A 68 -15.00 2.69 -15.54
N ILE A 69 -14.01 2.19 -16.29
CA ILE A 69 -12.75 1.69 -15.73
C ILE A 69 -12.02 2.80 -14.96
N LEU A 70 -11.92 4.01 -15.52
CA LEU A 70 -11.29 5.14 -14.84
C LEU A 70 -12.00 5.53 -13.55
N TRP A 71 -13.33 5.57 -13.54
CA TRP A 71 -14.12 5.84 -12.35
C TRP A 71 -13.94 4.76 -11.27
N LEU A 72 -13.86 3.49 -11.69
CA LEU A 72 -13.58 2.37 -10.78
C LEU A 72 -12.17 2.48 -10.18
N LEU A 73 -11.15 2.83 -10.98
CA LEU A 73 -9.79 3.03 -10.51
C LEU A 73 -9.70 4.20 -9.52
N LEU A 74 -10.36 5.32 -9.82
CA LEU A 74 -10.42 6.45 -8.91
C LEU A 74 -11.13 6.09 -7.61
N GLY A 75 -12.29 5.42 -7.70
CA GLY A 75 -13.03 4.96 -6.54
C GLY A 75 -12.22 3.99 -5.67
N ALA A 76 -11.51 3.05 -6.30
CA ALA A 76 -10.61 2.14 -5.61
C ALA A 76 -9.44 2.88 -4.94
N GLY A 77 -8.81 3.84 -5.62
CA GLY A 77 -7.75 4.67 -5.06
C GLY A 77 -8.22 5.46 -3.83
N LEU A 78 -9.38 6.09 -3.92
CA LEU A 78 -9.99 6.80 -2.81
C LEU A 78 -10.31 5.87 -1.64
N TYR A 79 -10.98 4.76 -1.91
CA TYR A 79 -11.46 3.82 -0.89
C TYR A 79 -10.33 3.05 -0.20
N LEU A 80 -9.35 2.56 -0.97
CA LEU A 80 -8.30 1.70 -0.44
C LEU A 80 -7.12 2.47 0.16
N TYR A 81 -6.87 3.69 -0.30
CA TYR A 81 -5.67 4.45 0.07
C TYR A 81 -5.98 5.75 0.80
N ILE A 82 -6.81 6.61 0.23
CA ILE A 82 -7.02 7.96 0.77
C ILE A 82 -7.88 7.95 2.02
N ILE A 83 -9.04 7.32 1.96
CA ILE A 83 -9.99 7.34 3.09
C ILE A 83 -9.40 6.72 4.37
N PRO A 84 -8.80 5.50 4.34
CA PRO A 84 -8.20 4.92 5.52
C PRO A 84 -7.06 5.77 6.07
N SER A 85 -6.17 6.25 5.20
CA SER A 85 -5.02 7.04 5.61
C SER A 85 -5.40 8.40 6.18
N SER A 86 -6.44 9.05 5.64
CA SER A 86 -6.96 10.32 6.17
C SER A 86 -7.64 10.13 7.53
N ARG A 87 -8.36 9.02 7.72
CA ARG A 87 -8.94 8.67 9.02
C ARG A 87 -7.86 8.45 10.07
N ASP A 88 -6.78 7.76 9.71
CA ASP A 88 -5.65 7.52 10.60
C ASP A 88 -4.92 8.81 10.98
N LEU A 89 -4.78 9.75 10.04
CA LEU A 89 -4.24 11.08 10.35
C LEU A 89 -5.12 11.86 11.35
N ALA A 90 -6.44 11.69 11.28
CA ALA A 90 -7.37 12.38 12.15
C ALA A 90 -7.51 11.70 13.52
N SER A 91 -7.54 10.36 13.58
CA SER A 91 -7.75 9.58 14.81
C SER A 91 -6.47 9.26 15.56
N GLY A 92 -5.31 9.37 14.90
CA GLY A 92 -4.03 9.03 15.49
C GLY A 92 -3.69 7.53 15.44
N SER A 93 -2.53 7.19 15.97
CA SER A 93 -2.04 5.82 16.07
C SER A 93 -2.52 5.13 17.35
N GLN A 94 -2.61 3.82 17.30
CA GLN A 94 -2.87 2.96 18.44
C GLN A 94 -1.63 2.16 18.81
N THR A 95 -1.51 1.79 20.09
CA THR A 95 -0.43 0.97 20.60
C THR A 95 -0.93 -0.37 21.09
N LEU A 96 -0.14 -1.42 20.86
CA LEU A 96 -0.42 -2.77 21.33
C LEU A 96 0.87 -3.44 21.74
N THR A 97 0.85 -4.07 22.91
CA THR A 97 1.94 -4.93 23.39
C THR A 97 1.46 -6.38 23.34
N THR A 98 2.20 -7.25 22.66
CA THR A 98 1.83 -8.65 22.51
C THR A 98 3.05 -9.56 22.41
N ALA A 99 2.91 -10.79 22.92
CA ALA A 99 3.84 -11.88 22.69
C ALA A 99 3.31 -12.86 21.60
N ASP A 100 2.03 -12.76 21.21
CA ASP A 100 1.44 -13.57 20.14
C ASP A 100 1.53 -12.83 18.81
N TYR A 101 2.57 -13.17 18.07
CA TYR A 101 2.81 -12.65 16.73
C TYR A 101 3.47 -13.72 15.84
N ARG A 102 3.29 -13.58 14.53
CA ARG A 102 3.81 -14.54 13.56
C ARG A 102 4.53 -13.81 12.42
N PRO A 103 5.87 -13.75 12.46
CA PRO A 103 6.62 -13.23 11.33
C PRO A 103 6.60 -14.27 10.20
N HIS A 104 6.27 -13.84 8.99
CA HIS A 104 6.33 -14.71 7.84
C HIS A 104 6.85 -14.01 6.60
N LYS A 105 7.50 -14.77 5.73
CA LYS A 105 8.04 -14.30 4.47
C LYS A 105 7.14 -14.78 3.33
N LYS A 106 6.56 -13.85 2.60
CA LYS A 106 5.74 -14.19 1.43
C LYS A 106 6.62 -14.75 0.33
N HIS A 107 6.34 -15.98 -0.12
CA HIS A 107 7.01 -16.58 -1.25
C HIS A 107 6.76 -15.77 -2.53
N ARG A 108 7.82 -15.55 -3.31
CA ARG A 108 7.73 -14.87 -4.60
C ARG A 108 7.05 -15.83 -5.60
N SER A 109 5.78 -15.61 -5.88
CA SER A 109 5.16 -16.18 -7.06
C SER A 109 5.75 -15.49 -8.30
N ARG A 110 5.99 -16.24 -9.39
CA ARG A 110 6.48 -15.68 -10.67
C ARG A 110 5.57 -14.57 -11.24
N HIS A 111 4.33 -14.47 -10.76
CA HIS A 111 3.32 -13.51 -11.22
C HIS A 111 2.98 -12.43 -10.15
N SER A 112 3.70 -12.39 -9.03
CA SER A 112 3.45 -11.40 -7.99
C SER A 112 4.23 -10.12 -8.28
N TYR A 113 3.53 -9.06 -8.67
CA TYR A 113 4.05 -7.70 -8.82
C TYR A 113 4.07 -6.92 -7.49
N ASP A 114 4.24 -7.61 -6.36
CA ASP A 114 4.35 -6.95 -5.06
C ASP A 114 5.75 -6.33 -4.94
N PHE A 115 5.87 -5.06 -5.28
CA PHE A 115 7.11 -4.28 -5.26
C PHE A 115 7.54 -3.89 -3.85
N ARG A 116 6.60 -3.93 -2.88
CA ARG A 116 6.86 -3.60 -1.48
C ARG A 116 7.49 -4.79 -0.73
N SER A 117 7.87 -4.56 0.53
CA SER A 117 8.47 -5.57 1.40
C SER A 117 7.71 -6.90 1.40
N ARG A 118 8.46 -8.01 1.32
CA ARG A 118 7.94 -9.38 1.36
C ARG A 118 7.70 -9.87 2.78
N TYR A 119 8.21 -9.15 3.74
CA TYR A 119 8.16 -9.54 5.13
C TYR A 119 6.87 -9.05 5.74
N ARG A 120 6.22 -9.92 6.48
CA ARG A 120 4.92 -9.68 7.10
C ARG A 120 5.00 -10.04 8.57
N LEU A 121 4.25 -9.29 9.37
CA LEU A 121 4.03 -9.54 10.78
C LEU A 121 2.54 -9.67 11.00
N GLU A 122 2.06 -10.87 11.25
CA GLU A 122 0.69 -11.14 11.61
C GLU A 122 0.52 -11.00 13.11
N ILE A 123 -0.51 -10.27 13.52
CA ILE A 123 -0.90 -10.09 14.92
C ILE A 123 -2.32 -10.65 15.09
N PRO A 124 -2.44 -11.88 15.62
CA PRO A 124 -3.73 -12.55 15.76
C PRO A 124 -4.73 -11.78 16.63
N ALA A 125 -4.25 -11.11 17.67
CA ALA A 125 -5.08 -10.36 18.61
C ALA A 125 -5.96 -9.29 17.93
N ILE A 126 -5.48 -8.66 16.86
CA ILE A 126 -6.20 -7.65 16.08
C ILE A 126 -6.56 -8.12 14.66
N ARG A 127 -6.28 -9.38 14.35
CA ARG A 127 -6.51 -10.01 13.03
C ARG A 127 -5.94 -9.21 11.86
N THR A 128 -4.77 -8.62 12.07
CA THR A 128 -4.13 -7.75 11.08
C THR A 128 -2.74 -8.23 10.74
N THR A 129 -2.35 -8.01 9.49
CA THR A 129 -1.01 -8.33 8.97
C THR A 129 -0.33 -7.06 8.52
N PHE A 130 0.77 -6.71 9.18
CA PHE A 130 1.58 -5.55 8.85
C PHE A 130 2.71 -5.92 7.89
N ARG A 131 3.14 -4.95 7.10
CA ARG A 131 4.39 -5.02 6.36
C ARG A 131 5.51 -4.56 7.26
N ILE A 132 6.62 -5.29 7.25
CA ILE A 132 7.82 -4.94 8.02
C ILE A 132 9.05 -4.98 7.13
N ASP A 133 10.12 -4.37 7.59
CA ASP A 133 11.40 -4.41 6.89
C ASP A 133 12.12 -5.73 7.12
N GLN A 134 13.07 -6.06 6.25
CA GLN A 134 13.88 -7.27 6.39
C GLN A 134 14.62 -7.31 7.71
N LYS A 135 15.16 -6.18 8.14
CA LYS A 135 15.91 -6.06 9.41
C LYS A 135 15.06 -6.44 10.62
N ASP A 136 13.82 -5.97 10.65
CA ASP A 136 12.89 -6.26 11.73
C ASP A 136 12.45 -7.73 11.69
N TYR A 137 12.20 -8.26 10.49
CA TYR A 137 11.91 -9.67 10.31
C TYR A 137 13.04 -10.56 10.84
N ASP A 138 14.30 -10.28 10.45
CA ASP A 138 15.47 -11.06 10.88
C ASP A 138 15.70 -10.98 12.41
N ARG A 139 15.33 -9.87 13.03
CA ARG A 139 15.37 -9.71 14.49
C ARG A 139 14.32 -10.58 15.18
N LEU A 140 13.07 -10.54 14.69
CA LEU A 140 11.98 -11.34 15.26
C LEU A 140 12.18 -12.83 15.08
N ASP A 141 12.76 -13.25 13.94
CA ASP A 141 13.04 -14.65 13.63
C ASP A 141 14.16 -15.23 14.51
N ARG A 142 15.17 -14.41 14.87
CA ARG A 142 16.31 -14.83 15.69
C ARG A 142 16.04 -14.79 17.21
N THR A 143 15.05 -14.04 17.65
CA THR A 143 14.80 -13.81 19.07
C THR A 143 13.60 -14.65 19.50
N PRO A 144 13.80 -15.72 20.30
CA PRO A 144 12.69 -16.58 20.72
C PRO A 144 11.73 -15.83 21.64
N ALA A 145 10.48 -15.84 21.26
CA ALA A 145 9.32 -15.33 22.01
C ALA A 145 9.50 -13.97 22.72
N PRO A 146 10.07 -12.95 22.07
CA PRO A 146 10.15 -11.63 22.69
C PRO A 146 8.76 -11.00 22.72
N THR A 147 8.49 -10.19 23.74
CA THR A 147 7.36 -9.29 23.74
C THR A 147 7.63 -8.15 22.76
N ILE A 148 6.69 -7.88 21.86
CA ILE A 148 6.77 -6.77 20.94
C ILE A 148 5.79 -5.66 21.33
N HIS A 149 6.27 -4.43 21.17
CA HIS A 149 5.44 -3.23 21.30
C HIS A 149 5.29 -2.61 19.92
N ILE A 150 4.05 -2.53 19.43
CA ILE A 150 3.72 -1.97 18.12
C ILE A 150 2.90 -0.70 18.27
N GLU A 151 3.23 0.28 17.47
CA GLU A 151 2.39 1.46 17.22
C GLU A 151 1.93 1.40 15.77
N TYR A 152 0.62 1.47 15.53
CA TYR A 152 0.04 1.27 14.20
C TYR A 152 -1.18 2.15 13.94
N TRP A 153 -1.52 2.31 12.67
CA TRP A 153 -2.72 3.00 12.23
C TRP A 153 -3.80 1.96 11.88
N PRO A 154 -4.94 1.97 12.58
CA PRO A 154 -5.94 0.91 12.50
C PRO A 154 -6.69 0.85 11.17
N HIS A 155 -6.93 1.98 10.52
CA HIS A 155 -7.74 2.02 9.29
C HIS A 155 -6.93 1.68 8.03
N SER A 156 -5.70 2.13 7.93
CA SER A 156 -4.80 1.81 6.81
C SER A 156 -4.01 0.52 7.01
N HIS A 157 -4.09 -0.08 8.20
CA HIS A 157 -3.27 -1.24 8.60
C HIS A 157 -1.78 -1.03 8.36
N THR A 158 -1.31 0.18 8.67
CA THR A 158 0.08 0.58 8.47
C THR A 158 0.81 0.59 9.80
N LEU A 159 1.96 -0.06 9.85
CA LEU A 159 2.81 -0.06 11.04
C LEU A 159 3.57 1.27 11.13
N LYS A 160 3.46 1.96 12.25
CA LYS A 160 4.18 3.21 12.50
C LYS A 160 5.54 2.93 13.13
N ARG A 161 5.57 2.06 14.16
CA ARG A 161 6.78 1.72 14.90
C ARG A 161 6.69 0.29 15.43
N LEU A 162 7.83 -0.40 15.46
CA LEU A 162 8.00 -1.72 16.05
C LEU A 162 9.18 -1.68 17.01
N ASP A 163 8.92 -1.91 18.28
CA ASP A 163 9.93 -2.06 19.31
C ASP A 163 9.92 -3.51 19.82
N ILE A 164 11.06 -4.17 19.72
CA ILE A 164 11.26 -5.54 20.17
C ILE A 164 11.93 -5.49 21.53
N HIS A 165 11.17 -5.84 22.57
CA HIS A 165 11.68 -5.92 23.93
C HIS A 165 12.21 -7.33 24.19
N ASN A 166 13.48 -7.41 24.49
CA ASN A 166 14.07 -8.61 25.07
C ASN A 166 13.91 -8.46 26.58
N ASP A 167 12.82 -9.00 27.11
CA ASP A 167 12.75 -9.22 28.57
C ASP A 167 13.72 -10.37 28.91
N THR A 168 15.02 -10.07 28.88
CA THR A 168 16.00 -10.89 29.57
C THR A 168 15.97 -10.45 31.03
N PRO A 169 15.58 -11.33 31.94
CA PRO A 169 15.67 -11.04 33.38
C PRO A 169 17.10 -10.78 33.83
#